data_cd112548d514aeb1bda015dc2e5e9e78
#
_entry.id   cd112548d514aeb1bda015dc2e5e9e78
#
_cell.length_a   1.000
_cell.length_b   1.000
_cell.length_c   1.000
_cell.angle_alpha   90.00
_cell.angle_beta   90.00
_cell.angle_gamma   90.00
#
_symmetry.space_group_name_H-M   'P 1'
#
loop_
_entity.id
_entity.type
_entity.pdbx_description
1 polymer ?
#
loop_
_entity_poly.entity_id
_entity_poly.type
_entity_poly.pdbx_seq_one_letter_code
_entity_poly.pdbx_strand_id
1 'polypeptide(L)'
;MSKQLNKKELIKYVDVIIPLALPKLLSYQLKVGSKLNIGQRVLVNIGKKKQYSAIAFRVHHQKPAYKTKEVLEILDDEPIVNIKQLELWAWISRYYMTTLGEVMTSGLPNSLKLNSESMYLPSLNKYTDKELSDLKPSEQKIVDALEHNQQMNLKEISDLLQIKYPHVYIKNLL
;
A
#
# COMPACT_ATOMS: atom_id res chain seq x y z
N MET A 1 -35.77 17.15 -31.69
CA MET A 1 -34.85 17.81 -30.71
C MET A 1 -34.65 16.86 -29.52
N SER A 2 -33.64 16.02 -29.60
CA SER A 2 -33.37 15.03 -28.56
C SER A 2 -32.53 15.65 -27.45
N LYS A 3 -33.12 15.76 -26.26
CA LYS A 3 -32.39 16.15 -25.03
C LYS A 3 -31.35 15.07 -24.71
N GLN A 4 -30.08 15.37 -24.95
CA GLN A 4 -28.96 14.65 -24.34
C GLN A 4 -29.05 14.86 -22.83
N LEU A 5 -29.54 13.88 -22.11
CA LEU A 5 -29.42 13.78 -20.67
C LEU A 5 -27.92 13.58 -20.37
N ASN A 6 -27.28 14.64 -19.96
CA ASN A 6 -25.92 14.65 -19.43
C ASN A 6 -25.94 13.79 -18.15
N LYS A 7 -25.60 12.49 -18.31
CA LYS A 7 -25.47 11.54 -17.22
C LYS A 7 -24.21 11.97 -16.43
N LYS A 8 -24.41 12.90 -15.49
CA LYS A 8 -23.41 13.28 -14.52
C LYS A 8 -23.05 11.98 -13.76
N GLU A 9 -21.97 11.32 -14.17
CA GLU A 9 -21.53 10.10 -13.51
C GLU A 9 -21.30 10.43 -12.04
N LEU A 10 -22.14 9.87 -11.19
CA LEU A 10 -22.09 10.07 -9.74
C LEU A 10 -20.75 9.51 -9.23
N ILE A 11 -19.96 10.38 -8.65
CA ILE A 11 -18.70 10.01 -8.00
C ILE A 11 -19.00 8.97 -6.93
N LYS A 12 -18.30 7.83 -7.00
CA LYS A 12 -18.38 6.77 -6.01
C LYS A 12 -17.21 6.86 -5.05
N TYR A 13 -17.47 6.52 -3.81
CA TYR A 13 -16.48 6.40 -2.75
C TYR A 13 -16.48 4.98 -2.22
N VAL A 14 -15.34 4.55 -1.72
CA VAL A 14 -15.17 3.28 -1.04
C VAL A 14 -14.56 3.50 0.34
N ASP A 15 -15.20 2.96 1.36
CA ASP A 15 -14.61 2.80 2.68
C ASP A 15 -13.75 1.55 2.67
N VAL A 16 -12.52 1.66 3.16
CA VAL A 16 -11.56 0.57 3.13
C VAL A 16 -11.04 0.24 4.52
N ILE A 17 -10.78 -1.05 4.75
CA ILE A 17 -10.05 -1.54 5.91
C ILE A 17 -8.57 -1.56 5.53
N ILE A 18 -7.77 -0.82 6.28
CA ILE A 18 -6.32 -0.73 6.10
C ILE A 18 -5.65 -1.48 7.25
N PRO A 19 -4.51 -2.19 7.03
CA PRO A 19 -3.82 -2.97 8.07
C PRO A 19 -3.09 -2.07 9.09
N LEU A 20 -3.84 -1.16 9.69
CA LEU A 20 -3.38 -0.21 10.70
C LEU A 20 -4.43 -0.08 11.79
N ALA A 21 -4.00 0.22 13.02
CA ALA A 21 -4.87 0.48 14.17
C ALA A 21 -5.57 1.84 14.05
N LEU A 22 -6.44 1.99 13.04
CA LEU A 22 -7.20 3.22 12.82
C LEU A 22 -8.59 3.12 13.46
N PRO A 23 -9.04 4.13 14.22
CA PRO A 23 -10.33 4.10 14.91
C PRO A 23 -11.53 4.18 13.97
N LYS A 24 -11.30 4.59 12.71
CA LYS A 24 -12.35 4.74 11.67
C LYS A 24 -11.82 4.27 10.32
N LEU A 25 -12.73 3.78 9.49
CA LEU A 25 -12.45 3.51 8.09
C LEU A 25 -12.12 4.81 7.34
N LEU A 26 -11.24 4.70 6.36
CA LEU A 26 -10.94 5.81 5.46
C LEU A 26 -11.69 5.61 4.15
N SER A 27 -12.25 6.71 3.63
CA SER A 27 -12.94 6.71 2.35
C SER A 27 -12.02 7.23 1.25
N TYR A 28 -12.04 6.55 0.13
CA TYR A 28 -11.30 6.92 -1.09
C TYR A 28 -12.28 7.09 -2.25
N GLN A 29 -11.93 7.95 -3.18
CA GLN A 29 -12.70 8.16 -4.39
C GLN A 29 -12.37 7.06 -5.41
N LEU A 30 -13.38 6.49 -6.04
CA LEU A 30 -13.19 5.57 -7.17
C LEU A 30 -13.06 6.35 -8.47
N LYS A 31 -12.18 5.91 -9.35
CA LYS A 31 -12.11 6.44 -10.72
C LYS A 31 -13.43 6.15 -11.43
N VAL A 32 -13.84 7.07 -12.25
CA VAL A 32 -15.06 6.94 -13.06
C VAL A 32 -14.96 5.70 -13.95
N GLY A 33 -16.02 4.88 -13.96
CA GLY A 33 -16.05 3.63 -14.72
C GLY A 33 -15.41 2.42 -14.01
N SER A 34 -14.74 2.59 -12.86
CA SER A 34 -14.19 1.47 -12.12
C SER A 34 -15.28 0.55 -11.59
N LYS A 35 -15.08 -0.75 -11.76
CA LYS A 35 -15.90 -1.82 -11.16
C LYS A 35 -15.16 -2.36 -9.95
N LEU A 36 -15.64 -2.04 -8.76
CA LEU A 36 -15.08 -2.51 -7.50
C LEU A 36 -16.16 -3.28 -6.74
N ASN A 37 -15.84 -4.50 -6.33
CA ASN A 37 -16.67 -5.32 -5.47
C ASN A 37 -16.17 -5.26 -4.01
N ILE A 38 -17.11 -5.38 -3.07
CA ILE A 38 -16.79 -5.48 -1.64
C ILE A 38 -15.94 -6.74 -1.42
N GLY A 39 -14.85 -6.59 -0.65
CA GLY A 39 -13.92 -7.68 -0.36
C GLY A 39 -12.73 -7.81 -1.30
N GLN A 40 -12.66 -7.02 -2.39
CA GLN A 40 -11.46 -6.90 -3.22
C GLN A 40 -10.39 -6.06 -2.52
N ARG A 41 -9.12 -6.34 -2.82
CA ARG A 41 -8.01 -5.48 -2.40
C ARG A 41 -7.90 -4.27 -3.31
N VAL A 42 -7.59 -3.16 -2.70
CA VAL A 42 -7.29 -1.91 -3.40
C VAL A 42 -5.98 -1.32 -2.88
N LEU A 43 -5.19 -0.75 -3.76
CA LEU A 43 -4.00 -0.01 -3.40
C LEU A 43 -4.37 1.43 -3.09
N VAL A 44 -4.01 1.91 -1.91
CA VAL A 44 -4.35 3.26 -1.44
C VAL A 44 -3.16 3.96 -0.83
N ASN A 45 -3.12 5.30 -0.95
CA ASN A 45 -2.10 6.13 -0.32
C ASN A 45 -2.55 6.64 1.06
N ILE A 46 -1.70 6.44 2.08
CA ILE A 46 -1.83 7.10 3.39
C ILE A 46 -0.71 8.12 3.55
N GLY A 47 -1.06 9.34 3.94
CA GLY A 47 -0.08 10.42 4.01
C GLY A 47 0.52 10.74 2.64
N LYS A 48 1.77 11.14 2.57
CA LYS A 48 2.39 11.60 1.31
C LYS A 48 3.07 10.50 0.51
N LYS A 49 3.59 9.45 1.16
CA LYS A 49 4.50 8.48 0.52
C LYS A 49 4.16 7.00 0.77
N LYS A 50 3.32 6.68 1.77
CA LYS A 50 3.06 5.28 2.13
C LYS A 50 1.87 4.72 1.36
N GLN A 51 2.05 3.57 0.75
CA GLN A 51 1.01 2.81 0.06
C GLN A 51 0.64 1.58 0.88
N TYR A 52 -0.63 1.23 0.86
CA TYR A 52 -1.15 0.06 1.58
C TYR A 52 -2.13 -0.69 0.70
N SER A 53 -2.06 -2.01 0.78
CA SER A 53 -3.16 -2.86 0.34
C SER A 53 -4.26 -2.81 1.40
N ALA A 54 -5.45 -2.46 0.97
CA ALA A 54 -6.63 -2.33 1.81
C ALA A 54 -7.77 -3.17 1.27
N ILE A 55 -8.70 -3.59 2.11
CA ILE A 55 -9.90 -4.34 1.68
C ILE A 55 -11.07 -3.37 1.51
N ALA A 56 -11.74 -3.43 0.36
CA ALA A 56 -12.97 -2.70 0.11
C ALA A 56 -14.08 -3.19 1.03
N PHE A 57 -14.58 -2.32 1.91
CA PHE A 57 -15.57 -2.67 2.91
C PHE A 57 -16.99 -2.22 2.52
N ARG A 58 -17.12 -1.01 1.99
CA ARG A 58 -18.41 -0.45 1.58
C ARG A 58 -18.23 0.55 0.45
N VAL A 59 -19.06 0.45 -0.59
CA VAL A 59 -19.12 1.43 -1.69
C VAL A 59 -20.35 2.32 -1.50
N HIS A 60 -20.19 3.64 -1.64
CA HIS A 60 -21.27 4.61 -1.44
C HIS A 60 -21.07 5.89 -2.30
N HIS A 61 -22.06 6.77 -2.31
CA HIS A 61 -22.03 8.05 -3.02
C HIS A 61 -21.91 9.27 -2.10
N GLN A 62 -21.89 9.05 -0.79
CA GLN A 62 -21.82 10.14 0.19
C GLN A 62 -20.41 10.72 0.21
N LYS A 63 -20.26 12.00 -0.12
CA LYS A 63 -18.98 12.69 -0.09
C LYS A 63 -18.52 12.83 1.37
N PRO A 64 -17.30 12.34 1.72
CA PRO A 64 -16.73 12.57 3.03
C PRO A 64 -16.48 14.05 3.33
N ALA A 65 -16.48 14.41 4.62
CA ALA A 65 -16.23 15.78 5.07
C ALA A 65 -14.79 16.27 4.87
N TYR A 66 -13.89 15.37 4.51
CA TYR A 66 -12.47 15.66 4.28
C TYR A 66 -12.09 15.45 2.80
N LYS A 67 -10.93 15.99 2.40
CA LYS A 67 -10.40 15.78 1.04
C LYS A 67 -9.98 14.33 0.87
N THR A 68 -10.72 13.61 0.05
CA THR A 68 -10.43 12.22 -0.29
C THR A 68 -9.33 12.11 -1.33
N LYS A 69 -8.55 11.04 -1.25
CA LYS A 69 -7.65 10.61 -2.32
C LYS A 69 -8.35 9.60 -3.20
N GLU A 70 -7.80 9.35 -4.37
CA GLU A 70 -8.28 8.30 -5.27
C GLU A 70 -7.68 6.95 -4.88
N VAL A 71 -8.43 5.88 -5.16
CA VAL A 71 -7.89 4.52 -5.22
C VAL A 71 -6.88 4.49 -6.36
N LEU A 72 -5.67 4.01 -6.06
CA LEU A 72 -4.61 3.92 -7.07
C LEU A 72 -4.90 2.79 -8.05
N GLU A 73 -5.21 1.60 -7.51
CA GLU A 73 -5.39 0.38 -8.27
C GLU A 73 -6.35 -0.59 -7.55
N ILE A 74 -7.07 -1.40 -8.31
CA ILE A 74 -7.82 -2.57 -7.83
C ILE A 74 -6.92 -3.77 -8.10
N LEU A 75 -6.56 -4.51 -7.05
CA LEU A 75 -5.51 -5.53 -7.11
C LEU A 75 -6.02 -6.92 -7.48
N ASP A 76 -7.31 -7.16 -7.37
CA ASP A 76 -7.93 -8.45 -7.59
C ASP A 76 -9.08 -8.34 -8.60
N ASP A 77 -9.29 -9.38 -9.39
CA ASP A 77 -10.45 -9.50 -10.29
C ASP A 77 -11.72 -9.86 -9.51
N GLU A 78 -11.58 -10.65 -8.43
CA GLU A 78 -12.67 -11.11 -7.57
C GLU A 78 -12.41 -10.80 -6.09
N PRO A 79 -13.47 -10.76 -5.23
CA PRO A 79 -13.29 -10.57 -3.80
C PRO A 79 -12.49 -11.70 -3.16
N ILE A 80 -11.42 -11.37 -2.44
CA ILE A 80 -10.62 -12.32 -1.65
C ILE A 80 -11.18 -12.52 -0.24
N VAL A 81 -12.06 -11.61 0.19
CA VAL A 81 -12.79 -11.67 1.47
C VAL A 81 -14.27 -11.57 1.17
N ASN A 82 -15.05 -12.53 1.61
CA ASN A 82 -16.49 -12.52 1.39
C ASN A 82 -17.22 -11.65 2.45
N ILE A 83 -18.50 -11.35 2.18
CA ILE A 83 -19.32 -10.49 3.05
C ILE A 83 -19.43 -11.04 4.47
N LYS A 84 -19.60 -12.36 4.63
CA LYS A 84 -19.71 -13.00 5.96
C LYS A 84 -18.43 -12.86 6.77
N GLN A 85 -17.26 -12.94 6.13
CA GLN A 85 -15.98 -12.69 6.78
C GLN A 85 -15.85 -11.23 7.22
N LEU A 86 -16.29 -10.28 6.40
CA LEU A 86 -16.31 -8.86 6.77
C LEU A 86 -17.25 -8.58 7.94
N GLU A 87 -18.42 -9.20 7.97
CA GLU A 87 -19.36 -9.14 9.10
C GLU A 87 -18.75 -9.72 10.36
N LEU A 88 -18.07 -10.88 10.27
CA LEU A 88 -17.35 -11.49 11.38
C LEU A 88 -16.23 -10.55 11.88
N TRP A 89 -15.44 -9.95 11.00
CA TRP A 89 -14.41 -8.98 11.40
C TRP A 89 -15.00 -7.77 12.11
N ALA A 90 -16.13 -7.26 11.63
CA ALA A 90 -16.84 -6.16 12.27
C ALA A 90 -17.39 -6.55 13.65
N TRP A 91 -17.84 -7.79 13.82
CA TRP A 91 -18.27 -8.31 15.10
C TRP A 91 -17.09 -8.47 16.07
N ILE A 92 -15.97 -9.09 15.64
CA ILE A 92 -14.75 -9.24 16.43
C ILE A 92 -14.24 -7.88 16.88
N SER A 93 -14.15 -6.90 15.97
CA SER A 93 -13.69 -5.55 16.27
C SER A 93 -14.53 -4.91 17.40
N ARG A 94 -15.85 -5.04 17.35
CA ARG A 94 -16.75 -4.50 18.40
C ARG A 94 -16.66 -5.25 19.70
N TYR A 95 -16.60 -6.59 19.65
CA TYR A 95 -16.60 -7.44 20.83
C TYR A 95 -15.31 -7.28 21.65
N TYR A 96 -14.16 -7.26 20.99
CA TYR A 96 -12.85 -7.12 21.62
C TYR A 96 -12.36 -5.67 21.70
N MET A 97 -13.16 -4.69 21.30
CA MET A 97 -12.81 -3.25 21.29
C MET A 97 -11.47 -2.97 20.58
N THR A 98 -11.20 -3.71 19.51
CA THR A 98 -10.04 -3.55 18.63
C THR A 98 -10.45 -2.90 17.31
N THR A 99 -9.51 -2.47 16.50
CA THR A 99 -9.80 -1.86 15.20
C THR A 99 -9.99 -2.91 14.10
N LEU A 100 -10.77 -2.57 13.06
CA LEU A 100 -10.94 -3.45 11.89
C LEU A 100 -9.61 -3.76 11.20
N GLY A 101 -8.66 -2.81 11.20
CA GLY A 101 -7.33 -3.01 10.62
C GLY A 101 -6.52 -4.07 11.36
N GLU A 102 -6.61 -4.12 12.69
CA GLU A 102 -5.96 -5.16 13.51
C GLU A 102 -6.61 -6.52 13.30
N VAL A 103 -7.94 -6.58 13.24
CA VAL A 103 -8.67 -7.83 12.92
C VAL A 103 -8.29 -8.34 11.54
N MET A 104 -8.28 -7.47 10.52
CA MET A 104 -7.84 -7.80 9.18
C MET A 104 -6.40 -8.32 9.18
N THR A 105 -5.51 -7.68 9.92
CA THR A 105 -4.10 -8.07 10.00
C THR A 105 -3.94 -9.47 10.61
N SER A 106 -4.78 -9.84 11.55
CA SER A 106 -4.77 -11.18 12.16
C SER A 106 -5.47 -12.23 11.28
N GLY A 107 -6.55 -11.83 10.61
CA GLY A 107 -7.39 -12.74 9.83
C GLY A 107 -6.96 -12.98 8.39
N LEU A 108 -6.10 -12.12 7.82
CA LEU A 108 -5.65 -12.23 6.44
C LEU A 108 -4.26 -12.91 6.38
N PRO A 109 -4.03 -13.91 5.51
CA PRO A 109 -2.71 -14.51 5.28
C PRO A 109 -1.68 -13.46 4.85
N ASN A 110 -0.42 -13.64 5.25
CA ASN A 110 0.65 -12.68 4.94
C ASN A 110 0.88 -12.50 3.43
N SER A 111 0.70 -13.55 2.64
CA SER A 111 0.80 -13.51 1.17
C SER A 111 -0.24 -12.58 0.51
N LEU A 112 -1.35 -12.29 1.18
CA LEU A 112 -2.39 -11.38 0.69
C LEU A 112 -2.23 -9.95 1.23
N LYS A 113 -1.31 -9.73 2.18
CA LYS A 113 -0.97 -8.42 2.73
C LYS A 113 0.17 -7.84 1.91
N LEU A 114 -0.14 -7.04 0.89
CA LEU A 114 0.89 -6.24 0.24
C LEU A 114 1.32 -5.14 1.21
N ASN A 115 2.45 -5.31 1.84
CA ASN A 115 3.13 -4.22 2.51
C ASN A 115 3.87 -3.42 1.44
N SER A 116 3.78 -2.10 1.51
CA SER A 116 4.66 -1.24 0.72
C SER A 116 6.07 -1.43 1.26
N GLU A 117 6.83 -2.30 0.63
CA GLU A 117 8.25 -2.40 0.86
C GLU A 117 8.95 -1.35 -0.01
N SER A 118 9.87 -0.60 0.59
CA SER A 118 10.75 0.27 -0.19
C SER A 118 11.70 -0.62 -0.97
N MET A 119 11.57 -0.61 -2.30
CA MET A 119 12.53 -1.25 -3.19
C MET A 119 13.60 -0.22 -3.56
N TYR A 120 14.84 -0.62 -3.43
CA TYR A 120 16.01 0.15 -3.84
C TYR A 120 16.49 -0.40 -5.19
N LEU A 121 16.72 0.50 -6.12
CA LEU A 121 17.17 0.21 -7.48
C LEU A 121 18.55 0.83 -7.67
N PRO A 122 19.42 0.25 -8.51
CA PRO A 122 20.67 0.91 -8.87
C PRO A 122 20.38 2.25 -9.52
N SER A 123 21.23 3.25 -9.26
CA SER A 123 21.13 4.55 -9.89
C SER A 123 21.29 4.42 -11.40
N LEU A 124 20.48 5.17 -12.18
CA LEU A 124 20.68 5.28 -13.62
C LEU A 124 21.99 5.99 -13.99
N ASN A 125 22.48 6.85 -13.10
CA ASN A 125 23.78 7.47 -13.21
C ASN A 125 24.82 6.53 -12.61
N LYS A 126 25.75 6.05 -13.42
CA LYS A 126 26.87 5.28 -12.91
C LYS A 126 27.74 6.15 -12.01
N TYR A 127 28.10 5.62 -10.87
CA TYR A 127 29.10 6.25 -10.01
C TYR A 127 30.43 6.36 -10.75
N THR A 128 31.08 7.49 -10.61
CA THR A 128 32.46 7.65 -11.10
C THR A 128 33.42 6.83 -10.24
N ASP A 129 34.57 6.42 -10.79
CA ASP A 129 35.59 5.64 -10.06
C ASP A 129 36.01 6.31 -8.76
N LYS A 130 35.99 7.65 -8.72
CA LYS A 130 36.31 8.45 -7.54
C LYS A 130 35.21 8.35 -6.47
N GLU A 131 33.92 8.43 -6.86
CA GLU A 131 32.79 8.28 -5.94
C GLU A 131 32.73 6.87 -5.36
N LEU A 132 33.05 5.84 -6.15
CA LEU A 132 33.14 4.46 -5.68
C LEU A 132 34.27 4.27 -4.66
N SER A 133 35.42 4.95 -4.83
CA SER A 133 36.54 4.87 -3.90
C SER A 133 36.26 5.55 -2.56
N ASP A 134 35.36 6.53 -2.51
CA ASP A 134 34.99 7.28 -1.32
C ASP A 134 33.90 6.58 -0.48
N LEU A 135 33.27 5.51 -1.03
CA LEU A 135 32.23 4.73 -0.32
C LEU A 135 32.84 3.89 0.81
N LYS A 136 32.11 3.79 1.90
CA LYS A 136 32.45 2.84 2.97
C LYS A 136 32.26 1.39 2.49
N PRO A 137 33.00 0.42 3.07
CA PRO A 137 32.90 -0.99 2.66
C PRO A 137 31.46 -1.54 2.68
N SER A 138 30.61 -1.10 3.60
CA SER A 138 29.21 -1.50 3.69
C SER A 138 28.35 -0.86 2.60
N GLU A 139 28.64 0.36 2.21
CA GLU A 139 27.94 1.08 1.13
C GLU A 139 28.31 0.47 -0.24
N GLN A 140 29.59 0.14 -0.41
CA GLN A 140 30.09 -0.54 -1.63
C GLN A 140 29.43 -1.88 -1.83
N LYS A 141 29.28 -2.70 -0.76
CA LYS A 141 28.53 -3.97 -0.81
C LYS A 141 27.07 -3.81 -1.24
N ILE A 142 26.40 -2.73 -0.82
CA ILE A 142 25.02 -2.45 -1.24
C ILE A 142 24.98 -2.11 -2.73
N VAL A 143 25.90 -1.27 -3.22
CA VAL A 143 25.97 -0.88 -4.64
C VAL A 143 26.23 -2.09 -5.50
N ASP A 144 27.23 -2.91 -5.18
CA ASP A 144 27.59 -4.14 -5.92
C ASP A 144 26.40 -5.12 -5.96
N ALA A 145 25.72 -5.30 -4.82
CA ALA A 145 24.55 -6.18 -4.74
C ALA A 145 23.36 -5.64 -5.54
N LEU A 146 23.13 -4.33 -5.56
CA LEU A 146 22.07 -3.71 -6.37
C LEU A 146 22.36 -3.81 -7.86
N GLU A 147 23.62 -3.65 -8.29
CA GLU A 147 24.02 -3.86 -9.69
C GLU A 147 23.79 -5.29 -10.15
N HIS A 148 24.05 -6.27 -9.26
CA HIS A 148 23.84 -7.68 -9.58
C HIS A 148 22.37 -8.10 -9.56
N ASN A 149 21.61 -7.69 -8.54
CA ASN A 149 20.22 -8.12 -8.31
C ASN A 149 19.18 -7.20 -8.96
N GLN A 150 19.57 -6.05 -9.50
CA GLN A 150 18.75 -5.00 -10.11
C GLN A 150 17.73 -4.35 -9.17
N GLN A 151 17.38 -4.98 -8.05
CA GLN A 151 16.52 -4.41 -7.01
C GLN A 151 16.72 -5.17 -5.68
N MET A 152 16.58 -4.46 -4.57
CA MET A 152 16.62 -5.06 -3.22
C MET A 152 15.66 -4.33 -2.29
N ASN A 153 15.03 -5.07 -1.37
CA ASN A 153 14.25 -4.49 -0.29
C ASN A 153 15.12 -4.26 0.96
N LEU A 154 14.56 -3.55 1.94
CA LEU A 154 15.28 -3.21 3.17
C LEU A 154 15.75 -4.45 3.95
N LYS A 155 14.96 -5.54 3.93
CA LYS A 155 15.29 -6.77 4.63
C LYS A 155 16.47 -7.47 3.98
N GLU A 156 16.49 -7.57 2.66
CA GLU A 156 17.60 -8.14 1.90
C GLU A 156 18.91 -7.37 2.12
N ILE A 157 18.84 -6.02 2.18
CA ILE A 157 20.00 -5.19 2.53
C ILE A 157 20.43 -5.41 3.99
N SER A 158 19.48 -5.56 4.91
CA SER A 158 19.76 -5.89 6.31
C SER A 158 20.47 -7.23 6.45
N ASP A 159 20.00 -8.25 5.75
CA ASP A 159 20.57 -9.60 5.74
C ASP A 159 21.96 -9.61 5.07
N LEU A 160 22.14 -8.86 3.96
CA LEU A 160 23.42 -8.71 3.27
C LEU A 160 24.51 -8.11 4.18
N LEU A 161 24.16 -7.09 4.93
CA LEU A 161 25.09 -6.40 5.84
C LEU A 161 25.18 -7.04 7.23
N GLN A 162 24.28 -7.96 7.55
CA GLN A 162 24.09 -8.54 8.88
C GLN A 162 23.84 -7.48 9.96
N ILE A 163 23.12 -6.43 9.62
CA ILE A 163 22.85 -5.26 10.47
C ILE A 163 21.34 -5.05 10.59
N LYS A 164 20.83 -4.87 11.80
CA LYS A 164 19.40 -4.66 12.09
C LYS A 164 18.83 -3.36 11.51
N TYR A 165 19.65 -2.33 11.32
CA TYR A 165 19.22 -0.98 10.90
C TYR A 165 20.08 -0.42 9.77
N PRO A 166 19.90 -0.85 8.50
CA PRO A 166 20.72 -0.41 7.37
C PRO A 166 20.42 1.01 6.85
N HIS A 167 19.41 1.67 7.41
CA HIS A 167 18.93 3.00 6.94
C HIS A 167 20.03 4.07 6.84
N VAL A 168 21.04 4.02 7.73
CA VAL A 168 22.13 5.01 7.75
C VAL A 168 22.98 4.90 6.49
N TYR A 169 23.29 3.69 6.04
CA TYR A 169 24.08 3.43 4.83
C TYR A 169 23.29 3.77 3.56
N ILE A 170 21.99 3.41 3.55
CA ILE A 170 21.11 3.71 2.42
C ILE A 170 20.92 5.22 2.26
N LYS A 171 20.80 5.96 3.36
CA LYS A 171 20.63 7.43 3.31
C LYS A 171 21.84 8.13 2.71
N ASN A 172 23.04 7.59 2.88
CA ASN A 172 24.26 8.15 2.30
C ASN A 172 24.39 7.87 0.79
N LEU A 173 23.68 6.87 0.28
CA LEU A 173 23.65 6.48 -1.13
C LEU A 173 22.52 7.15 -1.93
N LEU A 174 21.60 7.85 -1.27
CA LEU A 174 20.45 8.57 -1.87
C LEU A 174 20.78 10.06 -2.04
#